data_638f9d0d6b05e4701e1f120b796fbc0f
#
_entry.id   638f9d0d6b05e4701e1f120b796fbc0f
#
_cell.length_a   1.000
_cell.length_b   1.000
_cell.length_c   1.000
_cell.angle_alpha   90.00
_cell.angle_beta   90.00
_cell.angle_gamma   90.00
#
_symmetry.space_group_name_H-M   'P 1'
#
loop_
_entity.id
_entity.type
_entity.pdbx_description
1 polymer ?
#
loop_
_entity_poly.entity_id
_entity_poly.type
_entity_poly.pdbx_seq_one_letter_code
_entity_poly.pdbx_strand_id
1 'polypeptide(L)'
;MTPLTEKSISEILEYLERSVTNLSKEMINLESQGNFEEFEYFISNQFDIRLENILKAKNSSIHHLESKMKNMIIQRKKIIIDSITKQMSR
;
A
#
# COMPACT_ATOMS: atom_id res chain seq x y z
N MET A 1 12.38 -5.25 22.33
CA MET A 1 11.69 -4.98 21.05
C MET A 1 10.98 -6.21 20.57
N THR A 2 9.71 -6.07 20.26
CA THR A 2 8.88 -7.20 19.83
C THR A 2 9.01 -7.35 18.33
N PRO A 3 9.39 -8.54 17.82
CA PRO A 3 9.45 -8.73 16.37
C PRO A 3 8.06 -8.64 15.77
N LEU A 4 8.01 -8.19 14.53
CA LEU A 4 6.75 -8.12 13.80
C LEU A 4 6.25 -9.54 13.48
N THR A 5 4.96 -9.74 13.67
CA THR A 5 4.33 -11.02 13.40
C THR A 5 3.49 -10.92 12.12
N GLU A 6 3.05 -12.07 11.61
CA GLU A 6 2.15 -12.08 10.47
C GLU A 6 0.86 -11.31 10.77
N LYS A 7 0.38 -11.43 12.00
CA LYS A 7 -0.81 -10.68 12.42
C LYS A 7 -0.56 -9.18 12.37
N SER A 8 0.60 -8.74 12.85
CA SER A 8 0.97 -7.32 12.80
C SER A 8 1.04 -6.81 11.36
N ILE A 9 1.64 -7.61 10.48
CA ILE A 9 1.74 -7.25 9.06
C ILE A 9 0.34 -7.18 8.44
N SER A 10 -0.52 -8.14 8.75
CA SER A 10 -1.88 -8.14 8.23
C SER A 10 -2.65 -6.88 8.65
N GLU A 11 -2.50 -6.46 9.91
CA GLU A 11 -3.14 -5.24 10.40
C GLU A 11 -2.60 -3.99 9.70
N ILE A 12 -1.29 -3.96 9.47
CA ILE A 12 -0.66 -2.86 8.73
C ILE A 12 -1.21 -2.80 7.31
N LEU A 13 -1.33 -3.95 6.67
CA LEU A 13 -1.84 -4.01 5.30
C LEU A 13 -3.29 -3.57 5.20
N GLU A 14 -4.12 -3.93 6.18
CA GLU A 14 -5.50 -3.46 6.22
C GLU A 14 -5.57 -1.94 6.35
N TYR A 15 -4.73 -1.37 7.20
CA TYR A 15 -4.64 0.07 7.34
C TYR A 15 -4.20 0.73 6.04
N LEU A 16 -3.18 0.17 5.39
CA LEU A 16 -2.68 0.71 4.13
C LEU A 16 -3.73 0.64 3.03
N GLU A 17 -4.49 -0.44 2.99
CA GLU A 17 -5.57 -0.57 2.01
C GLU A 17 -6.56 0.57 2.14
N ARG A 18 -7.02 0.84 3.35
CA ARG A 18 -7.96 1.94 3.59
C ARG A 18 -7.34 3.29 3.28
N SER A 19 -6.10 3.50 3.74
CA SER A 19 -5.41 4.76 3.57
C SER A 19 -5.19 5.10 2.10
N VAL A 20 -4.70 4.13 1.34
CA VAL A 20 -4.40 4.33 -0.07
C VAL A 20 -5.68 4.42 -0.91
N THR A 21 -6.69 3.62 -0.54
CA THR A 21 -7.98 3.69 -1.23
C THR A 21 -8.63 5.06 -1.04
N ASN A 22 -8.59 5.60 0.17
CA ASN A 22 -9.13 6.93 0.44
C ASN A 22 -8.37 8.00 -0.34
N LEU A 23 -7.05 7.89 -0.39
CA LEU A 23 -6.25 8.81 -1.18
C LEU A 23 -6.62 8.76 -2.65
N SER A 24 -6.82 7.56 -3.18
CA SER A 24 -7.18 7.40 -4.60
C SER A 24 -8.53 8.05 -4.91
N LYS A 25 -9.48 7.94 -4.01
CA LYS A 25 -10.80 8.56 -4.20
C LYS A 25 -10.70 10.07 -4.24
N GLU A 26 -9.88 10.64 -3.37
CA GLU A 26 -9.67 12.09 -3.38
C GLU A 26 -9.02 12.53 -4.67
N MET A 27 -8.04 11.78 -5.16
CA MET A 27 -7.35 12.13 -6.40
C MET A 27 -8.25 12.02 -7.62
N ILE A 28 -9.11 11.02 -7.66
CA ILE A 28 -10.07 10.86 -8.75
C ILE A 28 -10.99 12.07 -8.84
N ASN A 29 -11.43 12.57 -7.68
CA ASN A 29 -12.29 13.73 -7.63
C ASN A 29 -11.59 15.02 -8.06
N LEU A 30 -10.32 15.15 -7.75
CA LEU A 30 -9.55 16.36 -8.04
C LEU A 30 -8.98 16.36 -9.47
N GLU A 31 -8.66 15.20 -9.98
CA GLU A 31 -8.01 15.07 -11.27
C GLU A 31 -8.74 14.06 -12.15
N SER A 32 -9.78 14.53 -12.80
CA SER A 32 -10.57 13.65 -13.64
C SER A 32 -9.88 13.27 -14.95
N GLN A 33 -8.71 13.86 -15.24
CA GLN A 33 -8.05 13.68 -16.52
C GLN A 33 -6.60 13.23 -16.42
N GLY A 34 -6.25 12.58 -15.34
CA GLY A 34 -4.90 12.13 -15.15
C GLY A 34 -4.52 10.97 -16.08
N ASN A 35 -3.23 10.84 -16.33
CA ASN A 35 -2.70 9.69 -17.02
C ASN A 35 -2.85 8.47 -16.11
N PHE A 36 -3.44 7.40 -16.65
CA PHE A 36 -3.70 6.18 -15.88
C PHE A 36 -2.40 5.58 -15.31
N GLU A 37 -1.35 5.54 -16.11
CA GLU A 37 -0.08 4.96 -15.67
C GLU A 37 0.57 5.80 -14.59
N GLU A 38 0.51 7.12 -14.70
CA GLU A 38 1.03 8.01 -13.67
C GLU A 38 0.27 7.87 -12.37
N PHE A 39 -1.04 7.72 -12.46
CA PHE A 39 -1.87 7.51 -11.28
C PHE A 39 -1.51 6.21 -10.58
N GLU A 40 -1.40 5.13 -11.34
CA GLU A 40 -1.03 3.83 -10.78
C GLU A 40 0.34 3.89 -10.11
N TYR A 41 1.29 4.54 -10.78
CA TYR A 41 2.64 4.72 -10.23
C TYR A 41 2.61 5.50 -8.92
N PHE A 42 1.83 6.59 -8.90
CA PHE A 42 1.72 7.42 -7.72
C PHE A 42 1.14 6.62 -6.54
N ILE A 43 0.08 5.87 -6.77
CA ILE A 43 -0.55 5.06 -5.72
C ILE A 43 0.42 3.99 -5.22
N SER A 44 1.15 3.36 -6.12
CA SER A 44 2.15 2.36 -5.75
C SER A 44 3.23 2.97 -4.86
N ASN A 45 3.73 4.15 -5.21
CA ASN A 45 4.72 4.86 -4.41
C ASN A 45 4.17 5.24 -3.04
N GLN A 46 2.94 5.70 -2.99
CA GLN A 46 2.33 6.08 -1.71
C GLN A 46 2.19 4.87 -0.79
N PHE A 47 1.85 3.73 -1.35
CA PHE A 47 1.80 2.49 -0.57
C PHE A 47 3.17 2.21 0.06
N ASP A 48 4.21 2.25 -0.76
CA ASP A 48 5.57 1.94 -0.30
C ASP A 48 6.06 2.92 0.76
N ILE A 49 5.84 4.22 0.54
CA ILE A 49 6.27 5.26 1.47
C ILE A 49 5.58 5.09 2.82
N ARG A 50 4.27 4.88 2.80
CA ARG A 50 3.49 4.73 4.02
C ARG A 50 3.87 3.45 4.77
N LEU A 51 4.11 2.37 4.03
CA LEU A 51 4.58 1.12 4.63
C LEU A 51 5.92 1.32 5.33
N GLU A 52 6.87 1.93 4.64
CA GLU A 52 8.19 2.18 5.22
C GLU A 52 8.11 3.04 6.47
N ASN A 53 7.27 4.06 6.45
CA ASN A 53 7.10 4.93 7.62
C ASN A 53 6.55 4.17 8.82
N ILE A 54 5.60 3.27 8.59
CA ILE A 54 5.04 2.44 9.66
C ILE A 54 6.10 1.51 10.21
N LEU A 55 6.87 0.86 9.32
CA LEU A 55 7.92 -0.06 9.76
C LEU A 55 9.02 0.67 10.54
N LYS A 56 9.41 1.86 10.10
CA LYS A 56 10.38 2.67 10.84
C LYS A 56 9.89 3.02 12.23
N ALA A 57 8.62 3.36 12.36
CA ALA A 57 8.03 3.66 13.65
C ALA A 57 8.08 2.44 14.59
N LYS A 58 8.17 1.25 14.03
CA LYS A 58 8.28 0.01 14.80
C LYS A 58 9.72 -0.51 14.85
N ASN A 59 10.68 0.34 14.50
CA ASN A 59 12.10 0.00 14.47
C ASN A 59 12.40 -1.18 13.55
N SER A 60 11.76 -1.22 12.40
CA SER A 60 11.94 -2.29 11.43
C SER A 60 12.10 -1.72 10.02
N SER A 61 12.33 -2.60 9.07
CA SER A 61 12.38 -2.24 7.65
C SER A 61 11.99 -3.47 6.84
N ILE A 62 11.66 -3.23 5.57
CA ILE A 62 11.28 -4.32 4.66
C ILE A 62 12.40 -5.35 4.58
N HIS A 63 13.66 -4.90 4.57
CA HIS A 63 14.80 -5.78 4.44
C HIS A 63 14.94 -6.76 5.60
N HIS A 64 14.40 -6.41 6.76
CA HIS A 64 14.50 -7.25 7.95
C HIS A 64 13.34 -8.23 8.10
N LEU A 65 12.35 -8.16 7.22
CA LEU A 65 11.21 -9.05 7.30
C LEU A 65 11.54 -10.42 6.70
N GLU A 66 10.89 -11.45 7.24
CA GLU A 66 11.01 -12.78 6.69
C GLU A 66 10.36 -12.84 5.30
N SER A 67 10.83 -13.78 4.48
CA SER A 67 10.32 -13.93 3.12
C SER A 67 8.81 -14.06 3.05
N LYS A 68 8.23 -14.78 4.01
CA LYS A 68 6.78 -14.97 4.05
C LYS A 68 6.04 -13.63 4.21
N MET A 69 6.57 -12.77 5.08
CA MET A 69 5.97 -11.45 5.29
C MET A 69 6.15 -10.54 4.09
N LYS A 70 7.32 -10.61 3.46
CA LYS A 70 7.56 -9.85 2.23
C LYS A 70 6.57 -10.26 1.14
N ASN A 71 6.32 -11.56 1.01
CA ASN A 71 5.37 -12.06 0.03
C ASN A 71 3.95 -11.61 0.34
N MET A 72 3.55 -11.58 1.61
CA MET A 72 2.24 -11.06 2.02
C MET A 72 2.08 -9.62 1.56
N ILE A 73 3.11 -8.81 1.75
CA ILE A 73 3.08 -7.40 1.36
C ILE A 73 2.96 -7.26 -0.15
N ILE A 74 3.76 -7.99 -0.89
CA ILE A 74 3.76 -7.92 -2.35
C ILE A 74 2.40 -8.31 -2.91
N GLN A 75 1.84 -9.41 -2.43
CA GLN A 75 0.54 -9.89 -2.90
C GLN A 75 -0.59 -8.93 -2.55
N ARG A 76 -0.58 -8.41 -1.32
CA ARG A 76 -1.63 -7.48 -0.91
C ARG A 76 -1.54 -6.16 -1.67
N LYS A 77 -0.33 -5.66 -1.88
CA LYS A 77 -0.12 -4.45 -2.67
C LYS A 77 -0.73 -4.60 -4.06
N LYS A 78 -0.47 -5.73 -4.70
CA LYS A 78 -1.00 -5.99 -6.03
C LYS A 78 -2.52 -5.99 -6.03
N ILE A 79 -3.12 -6.65 -5.06
CA ILE A 79 -4.58 -6.71 -4.93
C ILE A 79 -5.17 -5.31 -4.75
N ILE A 80 -4.55 -4.51 -3.88
CA ILE A 80 -5.02 -3.16 -3.60
C ILE A 80 -4.96 -2.29 -4.85
N ILE A 81 -3.83 -2.32 -5.54
CA ILE A 81 -3.64 -1.51 -6.74
C ILE A 81 -4.57 -1.95 -7.85
N ASP A 82 -4.74 -3.25 -8.05
CA ASP A 82 -5.68 -3.77 -9.04
C ASP A 82 -7.11 -3.32 -8.75
N SER A 83 -7.50 -3.35 -7.47
CA SER A 83 -8.83 -2.92 -7.06
C SER A 83 -9.06 -1.44 -7.36
N ILE A 84 -8.07 -0.61 -7.05
CA ILE A 84 -8.15 0.82 -7.29
C ILE A 84 -8.20 1.14 -8.78
N THR A 85 -7.35 0.48 -9.58
CA THR A 85 -7.31 0.75 -11.01
C THR A 85 -8.56 0.28 -11.72
N LYS A 86 -9.20 -0.78 -11.24
CA LYS A 86 -10.48 -1.21 -11.79
C LYS A 86 -11.56 -0.16 -11.59
N GLN A 87 -11.55 0.52 -10.47
CA GLN A 87 -12.53 1.57 -10.21
C GLN A 87 -12.33 2.75 -11.15
N MET A 88 -11.10 2.99 -11.57
CA MET A 88 -10.80 4.09 -12.49
C MET A 88 -11.12 3.79 -13.95
N SER A 89 -11.05 2.53 -14.33
CA SER A 89 -11.16 2.16 -15.74
C SER A 89 -12.60 2.09 -16.26
N ARG A 90 -13.53 2.63 -15.53
CA ARG A 90 -14.93 2.71 -15.98
C ARG A 90 -15.15 3.89 -16.88
#